data_2ab6e2a33d98dc26821a8993485bd0b8
#
_entry.id   2ab6e2a33d98dc26821a8993485bd0b8
#
_cell.length_a   1.000
_cell.length_b   1.000
_cell.length_c   1.000
_cell.angle_alpha   90.00
_cell.angle_beta   90.00
_cell.angle_gamma   90.00
#
_symmetry.space_group_name_H-M   'P 1'
#
loop_
_entity.id
_entity.type
_entity.pdbx_description
1 polymer ?
#
loop_
_entity_poly.entity_id
_entity_poly.type
_entity_poly.pdbx_seq_one_letter_code
_entity_poly.pdbx_strand_id
1 'polypeptide(L)'
;MRIRLILVFITLICPLISIADNVKDAYLFQKVDYQQGLSNSAVLCLFQDNEGLMWFGTYDGVNCYDGKSMEVFRSDFSEQKTLSHNIIHSIQQADSSCLWITTHLGANRFSKDSRQVICNYEFDTDFVIHSNHAGNTWALS
;
A
#
# COMPACT_ATOMS: atom_id res chain seq x y z
N MET A 1 -46.17 29.65 -38.13
CA MET A 1 -44.79 30.18 -38.25
C MET A 1 -43.95 30.00 -36.96
N ARG A 2 -44.55 30.12 -35.76
CA ARG A 2 -43.80 30.00 -34.49
C ARG A 2 -43.29 28.59 -34.16
N ILE A 3 -44.01 27.53 -34.49
CA ILE A 3 -43.62 26.13 -34.20
C ILE A 3 -42.42 25.66 -35.04
N ARG A 4 -42.33 26.12 -36.31
CA ARG A 4 -41.18 25.79 -37.18
C ARG A 4 -39.89 26.43 -36.74
N LEU A 5 -39.93 27.60 -36.11
CA LEU A 5 -38.78 28.29 -35.56
C LEU A 5 -38.22 27.55 -34.31
N ILE A 6 -39.13 27.03 -33.46
CA ILE A 6 -38.76 26.30 -32.24
C ILE A 6 -38.08 24.96 -32.62
N LEU A 7 -38.57 24.24 -33.62
CA LEU A 7 -37.96 22.99 -34.11
C LEU A 7 -36.58 23.23 -34.70
N VAL A 8 -36.33 24.32 -35.39
CA VAL A 8 -34.99 24.67 -35.92
C VAL A 8 -34.03 25.01 -34.80
N PHE A 9 -34.49 25.68 -33.72
CA PHE A 9 -33.68 25.96 -32.55
C PHE A 9 -33.26 24.70 -31.77
N ILE A 10 -34.19 23.72 -31.63
CA ILE A 10 -33.92 22.44 -30.96
C ILE A 10 -32.89 21.60 -31.75
N THR A 11 -32.99 21.59 -33.09
CA THR A 11 -32.01 20.87 -33.93
C THR A 11 -30.63 21.53 -33.99
N LEU A 12 -30.54 22.82 -33.75
CA LEU A 12 -29.24 23.55 -33.69
C LEU A 12 -28.52 23.40 -32.36
N ILE A 13 -29.26 23.15 -31.27
CA ILE A 13 -28.70 22.98 -29.92
C ILE A 13 -28.29 21.52 -29.67
N CYS A 14 -28.93 20.54 -30.34
CA CYS A 14 -28.63 19.12 -30.15
C CYS A 14 -27.19 18.68 -30.46
N PRO A 15 -26.45 19.24 -31.45
CA PRO A 15 -25.06 18.87 -31.68
C PRO A 15 -24.07 19.46 -30.68
N LEU A 16 -24.46 20.42 -29.82
CA LEU A 16 -23.61 21.02 -28.84
C LEU A 16 -23.49 20.19 -27.53
N ILE A 17 -24.32 19.19 -27.36
CA ILE A 17 -24.35 18.34 -26.14
C ILE A 17 -23.57 17.02 -26.33
N SER A 18 -23.07 16.75 -27.53
CA SER A 18 -22.29 15.52 -27.82
C SER A 18 -20.77 15.76 -27.79
N ILE A 19 -20.27 16.55 -26.85
CA ILE A 19 -18.89 16.43 -26.43
C ILE A 19 -18.89 15.38 -25.31
N ALA A 20 -18.99 14.12 -25.69
CA ALA A 20 -18.54 13.04 -24.83
C ALA A 20 -17.02 13.23 -24.68
N ASP A 21 -16.59 13.80 -23.56
CA ASP A 21 -15.22 13.77 -23.14
C ASP A 21 -14.81 12.30 -23.08
N ASN A 22 -14.14 11.81 -24.11
CA ASN A 22 -13.25 10.66 -23.99
C ASN A 22 -12.10 11.11 -23.08
N VAL A 23 -12.35 11.17 -21.78
CA VAL A 23 -11.29 11.18 -20.78
C VAL A 23 -10.62 9.83 -20.93
N LYS A 24 -9.60 9.78 -21.78
CA LYS A 24 -8.62 8.71 -21.73
C LYS A 24 -7.98 8.86 -20.36
N ASP A 25 -8.29 7.95 -19.45
CA ASP A 25 -7.59 7.84 -18.18
C ASP A 25 -6.09 7.77 -18.51
N ALA A 26 -5.43 8.91 -18.37
CA ALA A 26 -3.99 8.99 -18.58
C ALA A 26 -3.34 8.40 -17.32
N TYR A 27 -3.01 7.12 -17.37
CA TYR A 27 -2.23 6.49 -16.30
C TYR A 27 -0.86 7.12 -16.25
N LEU A 28 -0.55 7.77 -15.13
CA LEU A 28 0.77 8.30 -14.86
C LEU A 28 1.58 7.25 -14.10
N PHE A 29 2.61 6.71 -14.74
CA PHE A 29 3.53 5.78 -14.09
C PHE A 29 4.67 6.56 -13.44
N GLN A 30 4.88 6.33 -12.14
CA GLN A 30 6.03 6.87 -11.42
C GLN A 30 6.91 5.71 -10.97
N LYS A 31 8.19 5.80 -11.26
CA LYS A 31 9.19 4.86 -10.77
C LYS A 31 9.53 5.21 -9.33
N VAL A 32 9.54 4.21 -8.46
CA VAL A 32 10.02 4.31 -7.08
C VAL A 32 11.26 3.44 -6.95
N ASP A 33 12.40 4.05 -6.66
CA ASP A 33 13.69 3.35 -6.53
C ASP A 33 14.55 3.96 -5.39
N TYR A 34 15.83 3.67 -5.37
CA TYR A 34 16.78 4.18 -4.36
C TYR A 34 16.86 5.71 -4.35
N GLN A 35 16.54 6.41 -5.44
CA GLN A 35 16.52 7.88 -5.47
C GLN A 35 15.39 8.46 -4.60
N GLN A 36 14.30 7.72 -4.45
CA GLN A 36 13.21 8.04 -3.53
C GLN A 36 13.45 7.49 -2.11
N GLY A 37 14.57 6.82 -1.87
CA GLY A 37 14.94 6.30 -0.55
C GLY A 37 14.59 4.83 -0.32
N LEU A 38 14.23 4.07 -1.35
CA LEU A 38 13.94 2.65 -1.22
C LEU A 38 15.19 1.89 -0.72
N SER A 39 15.05 1.11 0.34
CA SER A 39 16.15 0.44 1.02
C SER A 39 16.85 -0.64 0.17
N ASN A 40 16.07 -1.29 -0.70
CA ASN A 40 16.57 -2.32 -1.62
C ASN A 40 15.69 -2.39 -2.86
N SER A 41 16.29 -2.56 -4.04
CA SER A 41 15.57 -2.65 -5.32
C SER A 41 14.76 -3.96 -5.49
N ALA A 42 15.09 -5.00 -4.73
CA ALA A 42 14.33 -6.25 -4.72
C ALA A 42 13.14 -6.12 -3.75
N VAL A 43 12.01 -5.69 -4.28
CA VAL A 43 10.74 -5.61 -3.56
C VAL A 43 10.07 -6.98 -3.60
N LEU A 44 9.84 -7.57 -2.42
CA LEU A 44 9.23 -8.89 -2.26
C LEU A 44 7.72 -8.83 -2.08
N CYS A 45 7.21 -7.78 -1.44
CA CYS A 45 5.80 -7.56 -1.25
C CYS A 45 5.44 -6.07 -1.23
N LEU A 46 4.17 -5.79 -1.50
CA LEU A 46 3.60 -4.45 -1.61
C LEU A 46 2.24 -4.45 -0.90
N PHE A 47 1.98 -3.41 -0.12
CA PHE A 47 0.72 -3.24 0.58
C PHE A 47 0.35 -1.75 0.66
N GLN A 48 -0.92 -1.42 0.42
CA GLN A 48 -1.46 -0.09 0.72
C GLN A 48 -2.36 -0.18 1.95
N ASP A 49 -2.07 0.63 2.95
CA ASP A 49 -2.86 0.64 4.18
C ASP A 49 -4.13 1.49 4.05
N ASN A 50 -4.93 1.48 5.13
CA ASN A 50 -6.20 2.20 5.22
C ASN A 50 -6.05 3.74 5.27
N GLU A 51 -4.83 4.25 5.43
CA GLU A 51 -4.49 5.68 5.39
C GLU A 51 -3.95 6.11 4.01
N GLY A 52 -3.79 5.14 3.10
CA GLY A 52 -3.28 5.37 1.75
C GLY A 52 -1.75 5.33 1.64
N LEU A 53 -1.04 5.05 2.74
CA LEU A 53 0.41 4.88 2.70
C LEU A 53 0.78 3.58 1.99
N MET A 54 1.85 3.65 1.18
CA MET A 54 2.38 2.49 0.47
C MET A 54 3.52 1.87 1.27
N TRP A 55 3.43 0.57 1.50
CA TRP A 55 4.41 -0.21 2.25
C TRP A 55 5.10 -1.19 1.31
N PHE A 56 6.43 -1.16 1.28
CA PHE A 56 7.27 -2.03 0.46
C PHE A 56 8.11 -2.93 1.35
N GLY A 57 7.88 -4.23 1.29
CA GLY A 57 8.75 -5.21 1.91
C GLY A 57 9.88 -5.61 0.98
N THR A 58 11.11 -5.52 1.45
CA THR A 58 12.32 -5.78 0.66
C THR A 58 13.23 -6.80 1.32
N TYR A 59 14.40 -7.06 0.71
CA TYR A 59 15.48 -7.80 1.37
C TYR A 59 16.19 -7.00 2.47
N ASP A 60 15.93 -5.70 2.58
CA ASP A 60 16.61 -4.81 3.54
C ASP A 60 15.61 -3.94 4.33
N GLY A 61 14.57 -4.57 4.84
CA GLY A 61 13.58 -3.95 5.71
C GLY A 61 12.28 -3.57 5.02
N VAL A 62 11.44 -2.90 5.81
CA VAL A 62 10.15 -2.35 5.38
C VAL A 62 10.30 -0.88 5.08
N ASN A 63 9.71 -0.43 3.99
CA ASN A 63 9.71 0.95 3.54
C ASN A 63 8.28 1.48 3.53
N CYS A 64 8.04 2.61 4.16
CA CYS A 64 6.77 3.33 4.14
C CYS A 64 6.90 4.58 3.28
N TYR A 65 6.03 4.74 2.29
CA TYR A 65 6.02 5.83 1.34
C TYR A 65 4.70 6.61 1.40
N ASP A 66 4.78 7.91 1.60
CA ASP A 66 3.65 8.83 1.69
C ASP A 66 3.35 9.58 0.37
N GLY A 67 4.02 9.21 -0.73
CA GLY A 67 3.95 9.90 -2.01
C GLY A 67 5.05 10.95 -2.21
N LYS A 68 5.84 11.27 -1.18
CA LYS A 68 6.93 12.27 -1.22
C LYS A 68 8.22 11.77 -0.60
N SER A 69 8.12 11.13 0.57
CA SER A 69 9.24 10.68 1.36
C SER A 69 9.14 9.19 1.67
N MET A 70 10.30 8.58 1.88
CA MET A 70 10.43 7.17 2.25
C MET A 70 11.00 7.08 3.65
N GLU A 71 10.32 6.34 4.53
CA GLU A 71 10.81 5.96 5.84
C GLU A 71 11.15 4.47 5.84
N VAL A 72 12.30 4.08 6.39
CA VAL A 72 12.81 2.71 6.36
C VAL A 72 12.91 2.14 7.76
N PHE A 73 12.32 0.97 7.96
CA PHE A 73 12.36 0.21 9.22
C PHE A 73 13.18 -1.06 9.02
N ARG A 74 14.16 -1.27 9.90
CA ARG A 74 15.07 -2.41 9.88
C ARG A 74 15.09 -3.14 11.21
N SER A 75 15.60 -4.34 11.18
CA SER A 75 16.01 -5.07 12.38
C SER A 75 17.26 -4.42 12.98
N ASP A 76 17.25 -4.19 14.27
CA ASP A 76 18.43 -3.83 15.07
C ASP A 76 18.48 -4.74 16.28
N PHE A 77 19.48 -5.61 16.33
CA PHE A 77 19.67 -6.58 17.43
C PHE A 77 20.05 -5.92 18.76
N SER A 78 20.50 -4.66 18.72
CA SER A 78 20.81 -3.87 19.92
C SER A 78 19.60 -3.15 20.50
N GLU A 79 18.52 -3.02 19.74
CA GLU A 79 17.31 -2.31 20.14
C GLU A 79 16.11 -3.26 20.24
N GLN A 80 15.33 -3.08 21.30
CA GLN A 80 14.02 -3.72 21.40
C GLN A 80 13.01 -2.96 20.55
N LYS A 81 11.94 -3.65 20.09
CA LYS A 81 10.84 -3.07 19.30
C LYS A 81 11.19 -2.75 17.84
N THR A 82 12.21 -3.39 17.32
CA THR A 82 12.53 -3.39 15.88
C THR A 82 12.05 -4.68 15.22
N LEU A 83 12.15 -4.76 13.89
CA LEU A 83 11.79 -5.96 13.15
C LEU A 83 12.67 -7.15 13.56
N SER A 84 12.11 -8.37 13.56
CA SER A 84 12.86 -9.59 13.86
C SER A 84 13.92 -9.92 12.80
N HIS A 85 13.69 -9.50 11.53
CA HIS A 85 14.66 -9.68 10.44
C HIS A 85 14.41 -8.66 9.31
N ASN A 86 15.44 -8.41 8.47
CA ASN A 86 15.34 -7.47 7.35
C ASN A 86 14.69 -8.04 6.08
N ILE A 87 14.66 -9.36 5.90
CA ILE A 87 13.98 -9.99 4.77
C ILE A 87 12.49 -10.04 5.07
N ILE A 88 11.71 -9.34 4.25
CA ILE A 88 10.26 -9.19 4.47
C ILE A 88 9.50 -10.05 3.47
N HIS A 89 8.66 -10.95 3.95
CA HIS A 89 7.86 -11.84 3.11
C HIS A 89 6.47 -11.30 2.81
N SER A 90 5.80 -10.71 3.80
CA SER A 90 4.47 -10.15 3.60
C SER A 90 4.17 -8.97 4.53
N ILE A 91 3.23 -8.12 4.12
CA ILE A 91 2.70 -7.02 4.90
C ILE A 91 1.19 -7.05 4.77
N GLN A 92 0.46 -6.97 5.88
CA GLN A 92 -1.00 -6.99 5.90
C GLN A 92 -1.54 -6.08 7.00
N GLN A 93 -2.77 -5.60 6.83
CA GLN A 93 -3.47 -4.86 7.86
C GLN A 93 -3.83 -5.80 9.03
N ALA A 94 -3.43 -5.45 10.24
CA ALA A 94 -3.85 -6.14 11.46
C ALA A 94 -5.14 -5.52 12.02
N ASP A 95 -5.13 -4.20 12.19
CA ASP A 95 -6.26 -3.37 12.61
C ASP A 95 -6.06 -1.93 12.09
N SER A 96 -6.85 -0.96 12.54
CA SER A 96 -6.77 0.42 12.05
C SER A 96 -5.39 1.06 12.25
N SER A 97 -4.68 0.71 13.33
CA SER A 97 -3.39 1.32 13.74
C SER A 97 -2.19 0.41 13.59
N CYS A 98 -2.39 -0.87 13.27
CA CYS A 98 -1.31 -1.87 13.25
C CYS A 98 -1.26 -2.65 11.95
N LEU A 99 -0.04 -3.08 11.62
CA LEU A 99 0.26 -4.00 10.52
C LEU A 99 0.84 -5.31 11.06
N TRP A 100 0.55 -6.41 10.36
CA TRP A 100 1.33 -7.62 10.44
C TRP A 100 2.41 -7.59 9.38
N ILE A 101 3.66 -7.75 9.82
CA ILE A 101 4.85 -7.83 8.96
C ILE A 101 5.51 -9.18 9.21
N THR A 102 5.50 -10.05 8.20
CA THR A 102 6.23 -11.32 8.29
C THR A 102 7.62 -11.16 7.72
N THR A 103 8.58 -11.68 8.47
CA THR A 103 10.00 -11.68 8.12
C THR A 103 10.51 -13.12 8.03
N HIS A 104 11.77 -13.27 7.68
CA HIS A 104 12.42 -14.59 7.65
C HIS A 104 12.50 -15.29 9.03
N LEU A 105 12.44 -14.56 10.14
CA LEU A 105 12.52 -15.10 11.50
C LEU A 105 11.18 -15.08 12.24
N GLY A 106 10.13 -14.51 11.69
CA GLY A 106 8.86 -14.50 12.41
C GLY A 106 7.89 -13.40 11.97
N ALA A 107 6.81 -13.26 12.72
CA ALA A 107 5.78 -12.25 12.51
C ALA A 107 5.94 -11.11 13.53
N ASN A 108 5.82 -9.91 13.03
CA ASN A 108 5.93 -8.70 13.82
C ASN A 108 4.60 -7.95 13.77
N ARG A 109 4.05 -7.59 14.92
CA ARG A 109 2.96 -6.63 14.98
C ARG A 109 3.55 -5.23 15.10
N PHE A 110 3.42 -4.46 14.04
CA PHE A 110 3.99 -3.12 13.91
C PHE A 110 2.91 -2.06 14.14
N SER A 111 3.16 -1.11 15.03
CA SER A 111 2.29 0.03 15.26
C SER A 111 2.64 1.17 14.31
N LYS A 112 1.68 1.63 13.53
CA LYS A 112 1.81 2.78 12.64
C LYS A 112 1.99 4.09 13.43
N ASP A 113 1.31 4.22 14.57
CA ASP A 113 1.34 5.42 15.40
C ASP A 113 2.69 5.63 16.08
N SER A 114 3.21 4.58 16.72
CA SER A 114 4.51 4.65 17.42
C SER A 114 5.71 4.41 16.51
N ARG A 115 5.49 3.94 15.28
CA ARG A 115 6.53 3.55 14.32
C ARG A 115 7.49 2.46 14.86
N GLN A 116 6.93 1.53 15.63
CA GLN A 116 7.69 0.49 16.33
C GLN A 116 6.96 -0.85 16.29
N VAL A 117 7.73 -1.91 16.42
CA VAL A 117 7.19 -3.25 16.69
C VAL A 117 6.70 -3.33 18.12
N ILE A 118 5.47 -3.79 18.34
CA ILE A 118 4.88 -3.95 19.67
C ILE A 118 4.96 -5.38 20.19
N CYS A 119 4.99 -6.36 19.29
CA CYS A 119 5.30 -7.75 19.66
C CYS A 119 5.87 -8.53 18.47
N ASN A 120 6.74 -9.48 18.79
CA ASN A 120 7.35 -10.41 17.86
C ASN A 120 6.88 -11.82 18.18
N TYR A 121 6.62 -12.60 17.13
CA TYR A 121 6.34 -14.03 17.21
C TYR A 121 7.39 -14.74 16.35
N GLU A 122 8.25 -15.51 16.99
CA GLU A 122 9.27 -16.30 16.29
C GLU A 122 8.69 -17.67 15.91
N PHE A 123 9.07 -18.16 14.74
CA PHE A 123 8.65 -19.44 14.23
C PHE A 123 9.86 -20.16 13.62
N ASP A 124 9.92 -21.48 13.80
CA ASP A 124 11.02 -22.32 13.32
C ASP A 124 10.95 -22.61 11.80
N THR A 125 9.87 -22.20 11.12
CA THR A 125 9.64 -22.50 9.69
C THR A 125 9.01 -21.28 8.99
N ASP A 126 9.21 -21.20 7.68
CA ASP A 126 8.55 -20.21 6.83
C ASP A 126 7.03 -20.33 6.96
N PHE A 127 6.35 -19.23 7.20
CA PHE A 127 4.90 -19.17 7.29
C PHE A 127 4.36 -17.88 6.69
N VAL A 128 3.08 -17.91 6.34
CA VAL A 128 2.35 -16.76 5.83
C VAL A 128 1.22 -16.44 6.81
N ILE A 129 1.11 -15.18 7.17
CA ILE A 129 -0.02 -14.69 7.96
C ILE A 129 -1.14 -14.26 7.02
N HIS A 130 -2.34 -14.71 7.29
CA HIS A 130 -3.57 -14.20 6.68
C HIS A 130 -4.48 -13.62 7.76
N SER A 131 -4.98 -12.41 7.52
CA SER A 131 -6.02 -11.78 8.33
C SER A 131 -7.27 -11.51 7.49
N ASN A 132 -8.45 -11.67 8.09
CA ASN A 132 -9.71 -11.27 7.47
C ASN A 132 -10.18 -9.90 8.00
N HIS A 133 -11.21 -9.34 7.35
CA HIS A 133 -11.81 -8.06 7.76
C HIS A 133 -12.44 -8.08 9.17
N ALA A 134 -12.66 -9.25 9.76
CA ALA A 134 -13.14 -9.41 11.11
C ALA A 134 -12.03 -9.45 12.17
N GLY A 135 -10.76 -9.27 11.77
CA GLY A 135 -9.60 -9.26 12.68
C GLY A 135 -9.07 -10.63 13.08
N ASN A 136 -9.61 -11.72 12.52
CA ASN A 136 -9.05 -13.05 12.75
C ASN A 136 -7.77 -13.22 11.93
N THR A 137 -6.73 -13.76 12.56
CA THR A 137 -5.41 -13.94 11.97
C THR A 137 -4.99 -15.41 12.04
N TRP A 138 -4.49 -15.95 10.96
CA TRP A 138 -3.98 -17.31 10.86
C TRP A 138 -2.53 -17.31 10.37
N ALA A 139 -1.71 -18.18 10.94
CA ALA A 139 -0.39 -18.50 10.44
C ALA A 139 -0.47 -19.87 9.74
N LEU A 140 0.00 -19.94 8.50
CA LEU A 140 0.06 -21.16 7.69
C LEU A 140 1.53 -21.45 7.39
N SER A 141 1.96 -22.67 7.66
CA SER A 141 3.30 -23.22 7.30
C SER A 141 3.25 -23.97 5.98
#